data_83a1460b77d46f36073a8bf9a114b582
#
_entry.id   83a1460b77d46f36073a8bf9a114b582
#
_cell.length_a   1.000
_cell.length_b   1.000
_cell.length_c   1.000
_cell.angle_alpha   90.00
_cell.angle_beta   90.00
_cell.angle_gamma   90.00
#
_symmetry.space_group_name_H-M   'P 1'
#
loop_
_entity.id
_entity.type
_entity.pdbx_description
1 polymer ?
#
loop_
_entity_poly.entity_id
_entity_poly.type
_entity_poly.pdbx_seq_one_letter_code
_entity_poly.pdbx_strand_id
1 'polypeptide(L)'
;MKKRPRKICFLTGKRGGFGALIPTFELVDRDPAMELVVIATDMHLSEKFGRTIREVDRWISGVIRVPMHQADDRPASRSSALGKAMSGITAALARVKPDVFVVLGDRGEVYVAVCAALHLGIPVAHIQGGDVSGNVDDMMRHAITKMAQIHFP
;
A
#
# COMPACT_ATOMS: atom_id res chain seq x y z
N MET A 1 -2.68 6.76 32.19
CA MET A 1 -2.62 7.44 30.89
C MET A 1 -3.24 6.52 29.84
N LYS A 2 -4.33 6.93 29.14
CA LYS A 2 -4.85 6.18 27.99
C LYS A 2 -3.79 6.25 26.88
N LYS A 3 -3.31 5.08 26.42
CA LYS A 3 -2.43 5.00 25.25
C LYS A 3 -3.22 5.51 24.03
N ARG A 4 -2.59 6.30 23.15
CA ARG A 4 -3.21 6.69 21.87
C ARG A 4 -3.50 5.44 21.02
N PRO A 5 -4.53 5.43 20.19
CA PRO A 5 -4.74 4.36 19.23
C PRO A 5 -3.50 4.16 18.36
N ARG A 6 -3.20 2.90 18.02
CA ARG A 6 -2.13 2.57 17.08
C ARG A 6 -2.61 2.85 15.65
N LYS A 7 -1.83 3.60 14.92
CA LYS A 7 -2.14 3.97 13.54
C LYS A 7 -1.68 2.89 12.59
N ILE A 8 -2.63 2.20 11.98
CA ILE A 8 -2.41 1.13 11.00
C ILE A 8 -2.68 1.70 9.61
N CYS A 9 -1.63 1.86 8.80
CA CYS A 9 -1.72 2.43 7.47
C CYS A 9 -1.63 1.32 6.41
N PHE A 10 -2.60 1.25 5.51
CA PHE A 10 -2.64 0.29 4.42
C PHE A 10 -2.35 0.96 3.08
N LEU A 11 -1.67 0.24 2.18
CA LEU A 11 -1.54 0.60 0.78
C LEU A 11 -2.49 -0.24 -0.07
N THR A 12 -3.18 0.41 -1.02
CA THR A 12 -3.96 -0.28 -2.05
C THR A 12 -3.72 0.33 -3.42
N GLY A 13 -3.42 -0.50 -4.42
CA GLY A 13 -3.12 -0.06 -5.79
C GLY A 13 -4.11 -0.59 -6.83
N LYS A 14 -4.88 -1.64 -6.52
CA LYS A 14 -5.81 -2.28 -7.46
C LYS A 14 -7.07 -2.80 -6.77
N ARG A 15 -8.17 -2.90 -7.54
CA ARG A 15 -9.49 -3.34 -7.07
C ARG A 15 -9.49 -4.70 -6.36
N GLY A 16 -8.82 -5.71 -6.96
CA GLY A 16 -8.78 -7.06 -6.38
C GLY A 16 -8.09 -7.10 -5.01
N GLY A 17 -6.96 -6.39 -4.88
CA GLY A 17 -6.28 -6.26 -3.59
C GLY A 17 -7.09 -5.51 -2.55
N PHE A 18 -7.79 -4.43 -2.95
CA PHE A 18 -8.67 -3.70 -2.07
C PHE A 18 -9.80 -4.58 -1.54
N GLY A 19 -10.48 -5.33 -2.43
CA GLY A 19 -11.56 -6.22 -2.05
C GLY A 19 -11.14 -7.27 -1.02
N ALA A 20 -9.94 -7.84 -1.17
CA ALA A 20 -9.38 -8.81 -0.23
C ALA A 20 -9.08 -8.21 1.16
N LEU A 21 -8.81 -6.90 1.22
CA LEU A 21 -8.48 -6.20 2.47
C LEU A 21 -9.72 -5.68 3.23
N ILE A 22 -10.92 -5.63 2.61
CA ILE A 22 -12.12 -5.07 3.25
C ILE A 22 -12.39 -5.68 4.63
N PRO A 23 -12.37 -7.02 4.84
CA PRO A 23 -12.61 -7.59 6.16
C PRO A 23 -11.59 -7.13 7.21
N THR A 24 -10.33 -6.95 6.78
CA THR A 24 -9.26 -6.46 7.67
C THR A 24 -9.47 -4.98 8.02
N PHE A 25 -9.89 -4.15 7.06
CA PHE A 25 -10.24 -2.75 7.32
C PHE A 25 -11.35 -2.63 8.35
N GLU A 26 -12.42 -3.43 8.22
CA GLU A 26 -13.53 -3.43 9.17
C GLU A 26 -13.09 -3.81 10.59
N LEU A 27 -12.20 -4.79 10.73
CA LEU A 27 -11.67 -5.19 12.03
C LEU A 27 -10.82 -4.09 12.67
N VAL A 28 -9.95 -3.44 11.90
CA VAL A 28 -9.12 -2.34 12.37
C VAL A 28 -9.96 -1.12 12.74
N ASP A 29 -10.96 -0.77 11.92
CA ASP A 29 -11.83 0.40 12.14
C ASP A 29 -12.74 0.25 13.37
N ARG A 30 -13.14 -0.99 13.69
CA ARG A 30 -13.96 -1.29 14.88
C ARG A 30 -13.19 -1.36 16.19
N ASP A 31 -11.86 -1.50 16.14
CA ASP A 31 -11.04 -1.62 17.35
C ASP A 31 -10.66 -0.22 17.88
N PRO A 32 -11.15 0.19 19.07
CA PRO A 32 -10.84 1.51 19.63
C PRO A 32 -9.36 1.72 19.98
N ALA A 33 -8.56 0.65 19.98
CA ALA A 33 -7.11 0.72 20.15
C ALA A 33 -6.34 0.97 18.85
N MET A 34 -7.04 1.05 17.71
CA MET A 34 -6.48 1.22 16.37
C MET A 34 -7.07 2.44 15.67
N GLU A 35 -6.31 3.01 14.73
CA GLU A 35 -6.72 4.08 13.81
C GLU A 35 -6.41 3.61 12.39
N LEU A 36 -7.46 3.43 11.58
CA LEU A 36 -7.33 3.02 10.18
C LEU A 36 -6.90 4.19 9.30
N VAL A 37 -5.84 4.01 8.51
CA VAL A 37 -5.43 4.94 7.44
C VAL A 37 -5.25 4.16 6.15
N VAL A 38 -5.71 4.68 5.04
CA VAL A 38 -5.56 4.05 3.73
C VAL A 38 -4.91 5.01 2.73
N ILE A 39 -3.86 4.55 2.07
CA ILE A 39 -3.23 5.21 0.92
C ILE A 39 -3.66 4.45 -0.34
N ALA A 40 -4.29 5.15 -1.28
CA ALA A 40 -4.65 4.63 -2.58
C ALA A 40 -3.73 5.18 -3.67
N THR A 41 -3.30 4.31 -4.59
CA THR A 41 -2.37 4.65 -5.67
C THR A 41 -2.69 3.87 -6.96
N ASP A 42 -1.86 3.97 -7.97
CA ASP A 42 -1.86 3.20 -9.23
C ASP A 42 -3.24 3.12 -9.90
N MET A 43 -3.74 1.92 -10.13
CA MET A 43 -4.97 1.66 -10.89
C MET A 43 -6.19 2.33 -10.28
N HIS A 44 -6.24 2.51 -8.95
CA HIS A 44 -7.35 3.18 -8.29
C HIS A 44 -7.53 4.62 -8.79
N LEU A 45 -6.43 5.30 -9.13
CA LEU A 45 -6.43 6.70 -9.54
C LEU A 45 -6.36 6.90 -11.05
N SER A 46 -6.24 5.80 -11.82
CA SER A 46 -6.11 5.83 -13.27
C SER A 46 -7.46 5.75 -13.99
N GLU A 47 -7.69 6.65 -14.93
CA GLU A 47 -8.89 6.61 -15.82
C GLU A 47 -8.91 5.35 -16.68
N LYS A 48 -7.75 4.91 -17.15
CA LYS A 48 -7.59 3.69 -17.94
C LYS A 48 -8.18 2.45 -17.25
N PHE A 49 -8.14 2.42 -15.91
CA PHE A 49 -8.65 1.31 -15.09
C PHE A 49 -9.98 1.64 -14.40
N GLY A 50 -10.72 2.63 -14.90
CA GLY A 50 -12.08 2.95 -14.47
C GLY A 50 -12.16 3.73 -13.16
N ARG A 51 -11.06 4.33 -12.68
CA ARG A 51 -11.02 5.15 -11.45
C ARG A 51 -11.72 4.46 -10.27
N THR A 52 -11.30 3.26 -9.95
CA THR A 52 -11.89 2.44 -8.87
C THR A 52 -11.74 3.06 -7.47
N ILE A 53 -11.09 4.23 -7.37
CA ILE A 53 -11.06 5.03 -6.13
C ILE A 53 -12.46 5.32 -5.58
N ARG A 54 -13.49 5.42 -6.44
CA ARG A 54 -14.88 5.62 -6.01
C ARG A 54 -15.41 4.44 -5.16
N GLU A 55 -14.89 3.24 -5.40
CA GLU A 55 -15.22 2.08 -4.59
C GLU A 55 -14.54 2.18 -3.21
N VAL A 56 -13.27 2.59 -3.21
CA VAL A 56 -12.51 2.80 -1.96
C VAL A 56 -13.19 3.87 -1.09
N ASP A 57 -13.61 5.00 -1.69
CA ASP A 57 -14.27 6.11 -0.99
C ASP A 57 -15.62 5.73 -0.35
N ARG A 58 -16.28 4.68 -0.84
CA ARG A 58 -17.53 4.18 -0.24
C ARG A 58 -17.30 3.43 1.07
N TRP A 59 -16.12 2.85 1.22
CA TRP A 59 -15.74 2.05 2.39
C TRP A 59 -14.93 2.83 3.40
N ILE A 60 -14.05 3.72 2.91
CA ILE A 60 -13.05 4.40 3.73
C ILE A 60 -13.19 5.91 3.56
N SER A 61 -13.43 6.61 4.66
CA SER A 61 -13.37 8.07 4.67
C SER A 61 -11.92 8.55 4.78
N GLY A 62 -11.61 9.68 4.11
CA GLY A 62 -10.31 10.32 4.26
C GLY A 62 -9.14 9.59 3.58
N VAL A 63 -9.39 8.83 2.51
CA VAL A 63 -8.35 8.12 1.74
C VAL A 63 -7.30 9.10 1.21
N ILE A 64 -6.03 8.80 1.48
CA ILE A 64 -4.89 9.55 0.95
C ILE A 64 -4.60 9.07 -0.47
N ARG A 65 -4.64 9.98 -1.43
CA ARG A 65 -4.40 9.66 -2.85
C ARG A 65 -2.98 10.02 -3.25
N VAL A 66 -2.25 9.04 -3.78
CA VAL A 66 -0.88 9.21 -4.30
C VAL A 66 -0.86 8.78 -5.77
N PRO A 67 -1.03 9.69 -6.72
CA PRO A 67 -1.03 9.36 -8.15
C PRO A 67 0.38 9.01 -8.64
N MET A 68 0.46 8.02 -9.54
CA MET A 68 1.73 7.62 -10.18
C MET A 68 2.00 8.35 -11.50
N HIS A 69 0.95 8.82 -12.18
CA HIS A 69 1.05 9.51 -13.48
C HIS A 69 1.87 8.74 -14.53
N GLN A 70 1.53 7.46 -14.74
CA GLN A 70 2.12 6.66 -15.81
C GLN A 70 1.59 7.14 -17.17
N ALA A 71 2.50 7.56 -18.06
CA ALA A 71 2.15 8.17 -19.33
C ALA A 71 1.64 7.13 -20.36
N ASP A 72 2.30 5.98 -20.40
CA ASP A 72 2.01 4.86 -21.32
C ASP A 72 2.49 3.52 -20.75
N ASP A 73 2.37 2.43 -21.53
CA ASP A 73 2.70 1.08 -21.06
C ASP A 73 4.18 0.69 -21.31
N ARG A 74 5.03 1.61 -21.74
CA ARG A 74 6.46 1.32 -21.92
C ARG A 74 7.15 1.09 -20.57
N PRO A 75 8.15 0.18 -20.51
CA PRO A 75 8.88 -0.10 -19.27
C PRO A 75 9.50 1.15 -18.62
N ALA A 76 10.04 2.08 -19.43
CA ALA A 76 10.59 3.33 -18.94
C ALA A 76 9.53 4.23 -18.28
N SER A 77 8.31 4.29 -18.85
CA SER A 77 7.20 5.04 -18.28
C SER A 77 6.73 4.43 -16.95
N ARG A 78 6.66 3.09 -16.88
CA ARG A 78 6.36 2.39 -15.62
C ARG A 78 7.41 2.67 -14.55
N SER A 79 8.69 2.56 -14.88
CA SER A 79 9.80 2.85 -13.96
C SER A 79 9.75 4.29 -13.44
N SER A 80 9.51 5.26 -14.33
CA SER A 80 9.36 6.67 -13.94
C SER A 80 8.14 6.90 -13.02
N ALA A 81 7.02 6.23 -13.32
CA ALA A 81 5.81 6.30 -12.49
C ALA A 81 6.05 5.74 -11.07
N LEU A 82 6.81 4.65 -10.95
CA LEU A 82 7.20 4.08 -9.65
C LEU A 82 8.07 5.06 -8.84
N GLY A 83 8.98 5.79 -9.48
CA GLY A 83 9.75 6.85 -8.82
C GLY A 83 8.85 7.96 -8.25
N LYS A 84 7.83 8.40 -9.02
CA LYS A 84 6.83 9.37 -8.55
C LYS A 84 6.00 8.81 -7.38
N ALA A 85 5.57 7.55 -7.49
CA ALA A 85 4.86 6.87 -6.41
C ALA A 85 5.69 6.83 -5.13
N MET A 86 6.97 6.47 -5.21
CA MET A 86 7.87 6.44 -4.06
C MET A 86 7.94 7.81 -3.38
N SER A 87 8.14 8.87 -4.14
CA SER A 87 8.19 10.24 -3.60
C SER A 87 6.89 10.64 -2.91
N GLY A 88 5.74 10.40 -3.56
CA GLY A 88 4.43 10.72 -3.01
C GLY A 88 4.08 9.90 -1.76
N ILE A 89 4.39 8.61 -1.76
CA ILE A 89 4.17 7.71 -0.62
C ILE A 89 5.09 8.11 0.55
N THR A 90 6.36 8.46 0.28
CA THR A 90 7.28 8.98 1.30
C THR A 90 6.68 10.19 2.00
N ALA A 91 6.18 11.17 1.24
CA ALA A 91 5.54 12.36 1.80
C ALA A 91 4.29 12.02 2.62
N ALA A 92 3.47 11.09 2.14
CA ALA A 92 2.27 10.64 2.86
C ALA A 92 2.64 9.94 4.18
N LEU A 93 3.57 8.98 4.16
CA LEU A 93 4.01 8.24 5.35
C LEU A 93 4.70 9.14 6.37
N ALA A 94 5.53 10.09 5.93
CA ALA A 94 6.19 11.05 6.81
C ALA A 94 5.18 11.97 7.55
N ARG A 95 4.06 12.29 6.90
CA ARG A 95 2.95 13.05 7.50
C ARG A 95 2.10 12.21 8.43
N VAL A 96 1.72 10.99 8.01
CA VAL A 96 0.86 10.07 8.76
C VAL A 96 1.55 9.53 10.00
N LYS A 97 2.83 9.17 9.88
CA LYS A 97 3.65 8.54 10.92
C LYS A 97 2.95 7.32 11.51
N PRO A 98 2.64 6.29 10.70
CA PRO A 98 1.93 5.11 11.18
C PRO A 98 2.82 4.28 12.12
N ASP A 99 2.18 3.54 13.01
CA ASP A 99 2.87 2.57 13.88
C ASP A 99 3.19 1.27 13.14
N VAL A 100 2.37 0.93 12.11
CA VAL A 100 2.58 -0.20 11.19
C VAL A 100 2.08 0.19 9.79
N PHE A 101 2.85 -0.14 8.78
CA PHE A 101 2.46 -0.01 7.37
C PHE A 101 2.16 -1.40 6.79
N VAL A 102 0.94 -1.62 6.33
CA VAL A 102 0.45 -2.91 5.84
C VAL A 102 0.38 -2.88 4.32
N VAL A 103 0.96 -3.88 3.70
CA VAL A 103 0.98 -4.04 2.24
C VAL A 103 0.54 -5.46 1.86
N LEU A 104 -0.03 -5.59 0.65
CA LEU A 104 -0.50 -6.86 0.11
C LEU A 104 0.14 -7.12 -1.25
N GLY A 105 0.75 -8.31 -1.39
CA GLY A 105 1.24 -8.85 -2.66
C GLY A 105 2.60 -8.29 -3.09
N ASP A 106 2.79 -8.15 -4.40
CA ASP A 106 4.09 -8.18 -5.06
C ASP A 106 4.29 -7.09 -6.15
N ARG A 107 3.37 -6.15 -6.27
CA ARG A 107 3.42 -5.18 -7.36
C ARG A 107 4.49 -4.10 -7.15
N GLY A 108 4.92 -3.47 -8.25
CA GLY A 108 5.96 -2.44 -8.23
C GLY A 108 5.64 -1.27 -7.30
N GLU A 109 4.38 -0.81 -7.24
CA GLU A 109 3.98 0.24 -6.30
C GLU A 109 4.08 -0.20 -4.84
N VAL A 110 3.85 -1.48 -4.54
CA VAL A 110 4.04 -2.07 -3.21
C VAL A 110 5.52 -2.08 -2.85
N TYR A 111 6.37 -2.52 -3.79
CA TYR A 111 7.82 -2.56 -3.60
C TYR A 111 8.41 -1.19 -3.24
N VAL A 112 8.09 -0.16 -4.03
CA VAL A 112 8.62 1.20 -3.77
C VAL A 112 8.05 1.81 -2.49
N ALA A 113 6.81 1.45 -2.12
CA ALA A 113 6.20 1.88 -0.87
C ALA A 113 6.91 1.28 0.36
N VAL A 114 7.28 0.00 0.28
CA VAL A 114 8.05 -0.67 1.34
C VAL A 114 9.47 -0.09 1.45
N CYS A 115 10.12 0.22 0.32
CA CYS A 115 11.39 0.95 0.35
C CYS A 115 11.25 2.29 1.09
N ALA A 116 10.19 3.06 0.81
CA ALA A 116 9.93 4.33 1.50
C ALA A 116 9.72 4.13 3.02
N ALA A 117 8.90 3.15 3.40
CA ALA A 117 8.62 2.84 4.81
C ALA A 117 9.89 2.43 5.57
N LEU A 118 10.73 1.58 4.96
CA LEU A 118 12.00 1.12 5.52
C LEU A 118 12.93 2.31 5.87
N HIS A 119 13.11 3.24 4.93
CA HIS A 119 13.95 4.41 5.14
C HIS A 119 13.37 5.43 6.13
N LEU A 120 12.06 5.40 6.36
CA LEU A 120 11.39 6.18 7.41
C LEU A 120 11.38 5.48 8.77
N GLY A 121 11.93 4.27 8.89
CA GLY A 121 11.92 3.47 10.11
C GLY A 121 10.52 3.00 10.52
N ILE A 122 9.60 2.85 9.56
CA ILE A 122 8.22 2.41 9.80
C ILE A 122 8.16 0.88 9.63
N PRO A 123 7.72 0.12 10.66
CA PRO A 123 7.55 -1.31 10.55
C PRO A 123 6.55 -1.70 9.45
N VAL A 124 6.89 -2.70 8.65
CA VAL A 124 6.06 -3.20 7.54
C VAL A 124 5.48 -4.56 7.88
N ALA A 125 4.17 -4.71 7.64
CA ALA A 125 3.47 -5.98 7.64
C ALA A 125 3.13 -6.37 6.19
N HIS A 126 3.56 -7.54 5.75
CA HIS A 126 3.38 -8.05 4.39
C HIS A 126 2.39 -9.21 4.37
N ILE A 127 1.30 -9.04 3.61
CA ILE A 127 0.27 -10.05 3.37
C ILE A 127 0.54 -10.71 2.01
N GLN A 128 0.39 -12.03 1.93
CA GLN A 128 0.72 -12.86 0.77
C GLN A 128 2.22 -12.77 0.38
N GLY A 129 3.08 -12.79 1.38
CA GLY A 129 4.53 -12.96 1.18
C GLY A 129 4.91 -14.43 1.06
N GLY A 130 6.06 -14.71 0.42
CA GLY A 130 6.62 -16.06 0.36
C GLY A 130 6.12 -16.94 -0.78
N ASP A 131 4.98 -16.64 -1.41
CA ASP A 131 4.46 -17.38 -2.56
C ASP A 131 5.42 -17.38 -3.75
N VAL A 132 5.37 -18.45 -4.57
CA VAL A 132 6.12 -18.57 -5.82
C VAL A 132 5.15 -18.67 -6.99
N SER A 133 5.19 -17.69 -7.90
CA SER A 133 4.32 -17.61 -9.08
C SER A 133 5.05 -17.86 -10.40
N GLY A 134 6.38 -17.93 -10.38
CA GLY A 134 7.21 -18.24 -11.55
C GLY A 134 7.37 -17.08 -12.54
N ASN A 135 7.15 -15.83 -12.10
CA ASN A 135 7.26 -14.63 -12.93
C ASN A 135 8.11 -13.54 -12.26
N VAL A 136 8.24 -12.37 -12.91
CA VAL A 136 9.03 -11.24 -12.40
C VAL A 136 8.53 -10.69 -11.05
N ASP A 137 7.24 -10.89 -10.74
CA ASP A 137 6.65 -10.42 -9.49
C ASP A 137 7.22 -11.17 -8.29
N ASP A 138 7.71 -12.41 -8.47
CA ASP A 138 8.39 -13.18 -7.41
C ASP A 138 9.60 -12.44 -6.84
N MET A 139 10.41 -11.83 -7.69
CA MET A 139 11.58 -11.08 -7.23
C MET A 139 11.16 -9.91 -6.34
N MET A 140 10.09 -9.20 -6.72
CA MET A 140 9.55 -8.09 -5.92
C MET A 140 8.93 -8.63 -4.63
N ARG A 141 8.12 -9.70 -4.70
CA ARG A 141 7.49 -10.32 -3.52
C ARG A 141 8.53 -10.74 -2.49
N HIS A 142 9.57 -11.45 -2.92
CA HIS A 142 10.63 -11.91 -2.01
C HIS A 142 11.44 -10.74 -1.44
N ALA A 143 11.69 -9.69 -2.23
CA ALA A 143 12.33 -8.48 -1.73
C ALA A 143 11.47 -7.77 -0.68
N ILE A 144 10.15 -7.63 -0.91
CA ILE A 144 9.20 -7.06 0.05
C ILE A 144 9.19 -7.90 1.33
N THR A 145 9.07 -9.23 1.20
CA THR A 145 9.10 -10.16 2.35
C THR A 145 10.38 -9.98 3.17
N LYS A 146 11.55 -9.84 2.50
CA LYS A 146 12.82 -9.64 3.19
C LYS A 146 12.90 -8.32 3.96
N MET A 147 12.21 -7.28 3.49
CA MET A 147 12.17 -5.96 4.13
C MET A 147 11.08 -5.84 5.21
N ALA A 148 10.09 -6.72 5.22
CA ALA A 148 8.99 -6.68 6.19
C ALA A 148 9.42 -7.29 7.54
N GLN A 149 8.78 -6.83 8.62
CA GLN A 149 9.00 -7.33 9.99
C GLN A 149 7.87 -8.25 10.46
N ILE A 150 6.69 -8.16 9.83
CA ILE A 150 5.51 -8.98 10.16
C ILE A 150 5.06 -9.64 8.87
N HIS A 151 4.79 -10.94 8.92
CA HIS A 151 4.44 -11.75 7.76
C HIS A 151 3.10 -12.45 7.96
N PHE A 152 2.23 -12.33 6.94
CA PHE A 152 0.98 -13.05 6.80
C PHE A 152 1.02 -13.82 5.47
N PRO A 153 1.58 -15.05 5.45
CA PRO A 153 1.70 -15.87 4.26
C PRO A 153 0.35 -16.33 3.73
#